data_05eac9288d8b81644b3252c835948429
#
_entry.id   05eac9288d8b81644b3252c835948429
#
_cell.length_a   1.000
_cell.length_b   1.000
_cell.length_c   1.000
_cell.angle_alpha   90.00
_cell.angle_beta   90.00
_cell.angle_gamma   90.00
#
_symmetry.space_group_name_H-M   'P 1'
#
loop_
_entity.id
_entity.type
_entity.pdbx_description
1 polymer ?
#
loop_
_entity_poly.entity_id
_entity_poly.type
_entity_poly.pdbx_seq_one_letter_code
_entity_poly.pdbx_strand_id
1 'polypeptide(L)'
;MSVFLAISLVVLAVLAIVGFGPSIAERARRHVPKRRPVQERIPAYDPGRERRAEARARELLRSVVSEDEYRMYMELGFIAVNGSEGDGGYGYLLYPHRPILAFDTRTGQLLNEYCVGFPDRSEPEPSQRLPDADDVLAKWMSLRAGERELISVANMHVPGRQVDPGQAGRDLIRLREWRARRVAAAA
;
A
#
# COMPACT_ATOMS: atom_id res chain seq x y z
N MET A 1 -51.27 -7.85 54.20
CA MET A 1 -50.25 -8.93 54.33
C MET A 1 -49.38 -9.13 53.11
N SER A 2 -49.86 -8.92 51.90
CA SER A 2 -49.09 -9.20 50.63
C SER A 2 -47.88 -8.24 50.34
N VAL A 3 -48.02 -6.95 50.75
CA VAL A 3 -46.95 -5.95 50.46
C VAL A 3 -45.70 -6.20 51.29
N PHE A 4 -45.83 -6.53 52.53
CA PHE A 4 -44.72 -6.84 53.42
C PHE A 4 -43.97 -8.10 52.99
N LEU A 5 -44.65 -9.08 52.47
CA LEU A 5 -44.09 -10.32 51.98
C LEU A 5 -43.28 -10.08 50.66
N ALA A 6 -43.78 -9.21 49.79
CA ALA A 6 -43.11 -8.81 48.59
C ALA A 6 -41.79 -8.02 48.87
N ILE A 7 -41.88 -7.07 49.85
CA ILE A 7 -40.66 -6.28 50.25
C ILE A 7 -39.62 -7.20 50.87
N SER A 8 -40.00 -8.14 51.73
CA SER A 8 -39.07 -9.08 52.33
C SER A 8 -38.39 -9.98 51.32
N LEU A 9 -39.08 -10.43 50.26
CA LEU A 9 -38.53 -11.22 49.20
C LEU A 9 -37.51 -10.44 48.36
N VAL A 10 -37.84 -9.18 48.05
CA VAL A 10 -36.91 -8.30 47.31
C VAL A 10 -35.62 -8.04 48.13
N VAL A 11 -35.75 -7.77 49.41
CA VAL A 11 -34.58 -7.56 50.29
C VAL A 11 -33.71 -8.82 50.37
N LEU A 12 -34.32 -10.00 50.52
CA LEU A 12 -33.57 -11.26 50.51
C LEU A 12 -32.88 -11.53 49.20
N ALA A 13 -33.50 -11.22 48.08
CA ALA A 13 -32.89 -11.39 46.73
C ALA A 13 -31.68 -10.45 46.57
N VAL A 14 -31.80 -9.19 46.99
CA VAL A 14 -30.69 -8.22 46.94
C VAL A 14 -29.52 -8.67 47.83
N LEU A 15 -29.80 -9.14 49.06
CA LEU A 15 -28.78 -9.66 49.97
C LEU A 15 -28.08 -10.91 49.40
N ALA A 16 -28.83 -11.77 48.75
CA ALA A 16 -28.26 -12.95 48.07
C ALA A 16 -27.33 -12.56 46.91
N ILE A 17 -27.74 -11.57 46.10
CA ILE A 17 -26.92 -11.08 44.96
C ILE A 17 -25.63 -10.42 45.47
N VAL A 18 -25.72 -9.60 46.54
CA VAL A 18 -24.56 -8.92 47.11
C VAL A 18 -23.62 -9.92 47.83
N GLY A 19 -24.20 -10.91 48.53
CA GLY A 19 -23.40 -11.87 49.31
C GLY A 19 -22.75 -12.95 48.43
N PHE A 20 -23.45 -13.46 47.38
CA PHE A 20 -22.97 -14.55 46.55
C PHE A 20 -22.44 -14.10 45.17
N GLY A 21 -22.83 -12.90 44.73
CA GLY A 21 -22.42 -12.36 43.42
C GLY A 21 -20.90 -12.36 43.17
N PRO A 22 -20.07 -11.87 44.12
CA PRO A 22 -18.63 -11.87 43.98
C PRO A 22 -18.04 -13.27 43.82
N SER A 23 -18.52 -14.23 44.60
CA SER A 23 -18.05 -15.62 44.60
C SER A 23 -18.39 -16.35 43.27
N ILE A 24 -19.56 -16.06 42.71
CA ILE A 24 -19.99 -16.65 41.43
C ILE A 24 -19.19 -16.03 40.30
N ALA A 25 -18.96 -14.70 40.30
CA ALA A 25 -18.15 -14.00 39.31
C ALA A 25 -16.68 -14.47 39.33
N GLU A 26 -16.12 -14.73 40.49
CA GLU A 26 -14.75 -15.23 40.62
C GLU A 26 -14.62 -16.69 40.16
N ARG A 27 -15.63 -17.50 40.42
CA ARG A 27 -15.70 -18.87 39.94
C ARG A 27 -15.88 -18.95 38.43
N ALA A 28 -16.70 -18.06 37.85
CA ALA A 28 -16.84 -17.93 36.40
C ALA A 28 -15.54 -17.47 35.71
N ARG A 29 -14.80 -16.55 36.32
CA ARG A 29 -13.48 -16.11 35.81
C ARG A 29 -12.43 -17.22 35.82
N ARG A 30 -12.48 -18.17 36.77
CA ARG A 30 -11.55 -19.32 36.80
C ARG A 30 -11.84 -20.34 35.72
N HIS A 31 -13.04 -20.38 35.15
CA HIS A 31 -13.45 -21.31 34.12
C HIS A 31 -13.34 -20.72 32.71
N VAL A 32 -12.95 -19.44 32.57
CA VAL A 32 -12.59 -18.90 31.25
C VAL A 32 -11.29 -19.59 30.82
N PRO A 33 -11.31 -20.42 29.78
CA PRO A 33 -10.09 -21.07 29.32
C PRO A 33 -9.11 -19.94 28.94
N LYS A 34 -7.99 -19.85 29.66
CA LYS A 34 -6.89 -18.97 29.27
C LYS A 34 -6.58 -19.32 27.83
N ARG A 35 -6.93 -18.41 26.90
CA ARG A 35 -6.46 -18.54 25.51
C ARG A 35 -4.96 -18.77 25.60
N ARG A 36 -4.50 -19.96 25.22
CA ARG A 36 -3.07 -20.21 25.07
C ARG A 36 -2.57 -19.08 24.19
N PRO A 37 -1.48 -18.38 24.57
CA PRO A 37 -0.88 -17.41 23.69
C PRO A 37 -0.67 -18.14 22.36
N VAL A 38 -1.23 -17.60 21.28
CA VAL A 38 -0.95 -18.09 19.93
C VAL A 38 0.56 -17.94 19.82
N GLN A 39 1.26 -19.07 19.87
CA GLN A 39 2.70 -19.11 19.70
C GLN A 39 2.88 -18.63 18.27
N GLU A 40 3.25 -17.37 18.10
CA GLU A 40 3.61 -16.81 16.80
C GLU A 40 4.68 -17.74 16.23
N ARG A 41 4.26 -18.58 15.30
CA ARG A 41 5.21 -19.37 14.52
C ARG A 41 6.01 -18.35 13.74
N ILE A 42 7.25 -18.12 14.14
CA ILE A 42 8.22 -17.41 13.30
C ILE A 42 8.14 -18.13 11.95
N PRO A 43 7.71 -17.45 10.88
CA PRO A 43 7.60 -18.09 9.58
C PRO A 43 8.97 -18.68 9.24
N ALA A 44 9.01 -19.95 8.89
CA ALA A 44 10.25 -20.57 8.44
C ALA A 44 10.78 -19.73 7.26
N TYR A 45 12.07 -19.36 7.31
CA TYR A 45 12.71 -18.61 6.24
C TYR A 45 12.51 -19.34 4.91
N ASP A 46 11.86 -18.65 3.96
CA ASP A 46 11.59 -19.14 2.61
C ASP A 46 12.35 -18.30 1.58
N PRO A 47 13.52 -18.76 1.12
CA PRO A 47 14.38 -17.98 0.22
C PRO A 47 13.76 -17.72 -1.16
N GLY A 48 12.65 -18.40 -1.48
CA GLY A 48 11.94 -18.22 -2.74
C GLY A 48 10.71 -17.30 -2.66
N ARG A 49 10.31 -16.86 -1.47
CA ARG A 49 9.08 -16.12 -1.23
C ARG A 49 9.03 -14.81 -2.03
N GLU A 50 10.07 -13.99 -1.92
CA GLU A 50 10.14 -12.70 -2.61
C GLU A 50 10.07 -12.85 -4.14
N ARG A 51 10.80 -13.83 -4.70
CA ARG A 51 10.76 -14.10 -6.15
C ARG A 51 9.38 -14.54 -6.62
N ARG A 52 8.68 -15.36 -5.83
CA ARG A 52 7.31 -15.79 -6.17
C ARG A 52 6.31 -14.65 -6.00
N ALA A 53 6.49 -13.78 -5.00
CA ALA A 53 5.68 -12.58 -4.82
C ALA A 53 5.85 -11.63 -6.00
N GLU A 54 7.10 -11.32 -6.39
CA GLU A 54 7.38 -10.47 -7.54
C GLU A 54 6.88 -11.07 -8.87
N ALA A 55 6.98 -12.39 -9.06
CA ALA A 55 6.43 -13.03 -10.25
C ALA A 55 4.91 -12.82 -10.36
N ARG A 56 4.18 -13.02 -9.26
CA ARG A 56 2.72 -12.77 -9.23
C ARG A 56 2.37 -11.29 -9.40
N ALA A 57 3.15 -10.39 -8.79
CA ALA A 57 2.99 -8.96 -8.95
C ALA A 57 3.15 -8.52 -10.41
N ARG A 58 4.12 -9.09 -11.15
CA ARG A 58 4.28 -8.84 -12.60
C ARG A 58 3.12 -9.36 -13.43
N GLU A 59 2.58 -10.52 -13.09
CA GLU A 59 1.37 -11.05 -13.75
C GLU A 59 0.17 -10.12 -13.53
N LEU A 60 0.00 -9.62 -12.29
CA LEU A 60 -1.04 -8.66 -11.96
C LEU A 60 -0.82 -7.33 -12.72
N LEU A 61 0.38 -6.78 -12.69
CA LEU A 61 0.73 -5.56 -13.44
C LEU A 61 0.37 -5.73 -14.91
N ARG A 62 0.78 -6.85 -15.54
CA ARG A 62 0.47 -7.15 -16.94
C ARG A 62 -1.03 -7.21 -17.24
N SER A 63 -1.84 -7.68 -16.30
CA SER A 63 -3.29 -7.80 -16.50
C SER A 63 -4.03 -6.47 -16.40
N VAL A 64 -3.41 -5.43 -15.81
CA VAL A 64 -4.06 -4.15 -15.49
C VAL A 64 -3.60 -3.01 -16.40
N VAL A 65 -2.29 -2.91 -16.67
CA VAL A 65 -1.75 -1.83 -17.51
C VAL A 65 -1.77 -2.21 -19.00
N SER A 66 -1.58 -1.24 -19.88
CA SER A 66 -1.45 -1.52 -21.30
C SER A 66 -0.20 -2.36 -21.61
N GLU A 67 -0.21 -3.09 -22.72
CA GLU A 67 0.95 -3.89 -23.16
C GLU A 67 2.21 -3.03 -23.34
N ASP A 68 2.06 -1.77 -23.76
CA ASP A 68 3.18 -0.83 -23.89
C ASP A 68 3.74 -0.39 -22.55
N GLU A 69 2.88 -0.12 -21.56
CA GLU A 69 3.31 0.20 -20.19
C GLU A 69 3.99 -0.99 -19.52
N TYR A 70 3.45 -2.20 -19.72
CA TYR A 70 4.08 -3.42 -19.21
C TYR A 70 5.47 -3.65 -19.82
N ARG A 71 5.62 -3.51 -21.14
CA ARG A 71 6.92 -3.63 -21.81
C ARG A 71 7.89 -2.54 -21.34
N MET A 72 7.40 -1.32 -21.17
CA MET A 72 8.21 -0.22 -20.62
C MET A 72 8.78 -0.59 -19.27
N TYR A 73 7.94 -1.13 -18.35
CA TYR A 73 8.40 -1.62 -17.06
C TYR A 73 9.45 -2.73 -17.18
N MET A 74 9.21 -3.71 -18.03
CA MET A 74 10.14 -4.84 -18.20
C MET A 74 11.48 -4.45 -18.80
N GLU A 75 11.50 -3.49 -19.76
CA GLU A 75 12.72 -3.09 -20.49
C GLU A 75 13.46 -1.93 -19.81
N LEU A 76 12.74 -0.99 -19.17
CA LEU A 76 13.31 0.21 -18.56
C LEU A 76 13.39 0.15 -17.05
N GLY A 77 12.56 -0.66 -16.38
CA GLY A 77 12.48 -0.76 -14.93
C GLY A 77 11.55 0.28 -14.29
N PHE A 78 10.75 1.00 -15.10
CA PHE A 78 9.76 1.99 -14.66
C PHE A 78 8.63 2.13 -15.67
N ILE A 79 7.53 2.78 -15.27
CA ILE A 79 6.46 3.20 -16.18
C ILE A 79 6.46 4.73 -16.28
N ALA A 80 6.32 5.25 -17.51
CA ALA A 80 6.10 6.66 -17.73
C ALA A 80 4.63 6.91 -18.12
N VAL A 81 3.96 7.79 -17.36
CA VAL A 81 2.55 8.15 -17.54
C VAL A 81 2.45 9.63 -17.87
N ASN A 82 1.63 9.99 -18.84
CA ASN A 82 1.35 11.41 -19.10
C ASN A 82 0.37 11.94 -18.04
N GLY A 83 0.55 13.17 -17.61
CA GLY A 83 -0.39 13.88 -16.75
C GLY A 83 -1.74 14.04 -17.46
N SER A 84 -2.81 14.02 -16.69
CA SER A 84 -4.19 14.14 -17.20
C SER A 84 -4.76 15.52 -17.03
N GLU A 85 -4.11 16.41 -16.25
CA GLU A 85 -4.61 17.74 -15.95
C GLU A 85 -3.86 18.81 -16.75
N GLY A 86 -4.55 19.92 -17.05
CA GLY A 86 -3.99 21.03 -17.79
C GLY A 86 -3.73 20.70 -19.27
N ASP A 87 -2.74 21.37 -19.84
CA ASP A 87 -2.38 21.22 -21.27
C ASP A 87 -1.57 19.97 -21.60
N GLY A 88 -1.45 19.01 -20.67
CA GLY A 88 -0.77 17.73 -20.89
C GLY A 88 0.74 17.84 -21.11
N GLY A 89 1.35 18.98 -20.80
CA GLY A 89 2.79 19.24 -21.01
C GLY A 89 3.73 18.54 -20.01
N TYR A 90 3.23 17.69 -19.14
CA TYR A 90 4.01 17.02 -18.11
C TYR A 90 3.69 15.51 -18.06
N GLY A 91 4.57 14.77 -17.41
CA GLY A 91 4.42 13.33 -17.18
C GLY A 91 5.07 12.90 -15.89
N TYR A 92 4.89 11.64 -15.55
CA TYR A 92 5.40 11.03 -14.34
C TYR A 92 6.24 9.79 -14.66
N LEU A 93 7.37 9.62 -13.97
CA LEU A 93 8.12 8.36 -13.92
C LEU A 93 7.78 7.63 -12.63
N LEU A 94 7.33 6.39 -12.76
CA LEU A 94 6.94 5.50 -11.66
C LEU A 94 8.01 4.44 -11.46
N TYR A 95 8.90 4.66 -10.50
CA TYR A 95 9.93 3.71 -10.11
C TYR A 95 9.47 2.84 -8.95
N PRO A 96 9.95 1.59 -8.84
CA PRO A 96 9.78 0.81 -7.63
C PRO A 96 10.40 1.53 -6.43
N HIS A 97 9.66 1.65 -5.33
CA HIS A 97 10.09 2.15 -4.02
C HIS A 97 10.75 3.53 -4.01
N ARG A 98 10.52 4.34 -5.03
CA ARG A 98 10.98 5.72 -5.13
C ARG A 98 9.79 6.67 -5.26
N PRO A 99 9.97 7.98 -5.00
CA PRO A 99 8.95 8.97 -5.29
C PRO A 99 8.46 8.90 -6.73
N ILE A 100 7.23 9.33 -6.95
CA ILE A 100 6.74 9.65 -8.29
C ILE A 100 7.47 10.90 -8.75
N LEU A 101 8.16 10.82 -9.88
CA LEU A 101 8.96 11.93 -10.40
C LEU A 101 8.23 12.61 -11.55
N ALA A 102 7.84 13.86 -11.35
CA ALA A 102 7.23 14.67 -12.41
C ALA A 102 8.29 15.30 -13.32
N PHE A 103 8.01 15.36 -14.61
CA PHE A 103 8.87 15.98 -15.61
C PHE A 103 8.07 16.68 -16.72
N ASP A 104 8.63 17.73 -17.30
CA ASP A 104 8.09 18.37 -18.51
C ASP A 104 8.32 17.45 -19.72
N THR A 105 7.27 17.11 -20.44
CA THR A 105 7.34 16.11 -21.54
C THR A 105 8.07 16.65 -22.77
N ARG A 106 8.11 17.96 -22.95
CA ARG A 106 8.73 18.62 -24.10
C ARG A 106 10.23 18.83 -23.89
N THR A 107 10.60 19.30 -22.69
CA THR A 107 12.00 19.67 -22.38
C THR A 107 12.75 18.54 -21.69
N GLY A 108 12.04 17.64 -20.98
CA GLY A 108 12.61 16.65 -20.08
C GLY A 108 13.10 17.24 -18.77
N GLN A 109 12.74 18.49 -18.44
CA GLN A 109 13.07 19.12 -17.18
C GLN A 109 12.34 18.39 -16.05
N LEU A 110 13.06 18.05 -14.98
CA LEU A 110 12.46 17.51 -13.76
C LEU A 110 11.71 18.63 -13.01
N LEU A 111 10.48 18.36 -12.59
CA LEU A 111 9.62 19.32 -11.93
C LEU A 111 9.61 19.11 -10.41
N ASN A 112 9.09 17.97 -9.96
CA ASN A 112 8.92 17.67 -8.54
C ASN A 112 9.08 16.16 -8.27
N GLU A 113 9.39 15.82 -7.02
CA GLU A 113 9.31 14.46 -6.47
C GLU A 113 8.10 14.39 -5.52
N TYR A 114 7.23 13.41 -5.71
CA TYR A 114 6.04 13.20 -4.89
C TYR A 114 6.18 11.89 -4.13
N CYS A 115 6.42 12.00 -2.82
CA CYS A 115 6.47 10.85 -1.93
C CYS A 115 5.08 10.40 -1.54
N VAL A 116 4.73 9.20 -1.97
CA VAL A 116 3.53 8.47 -1.53
C VAL A 116 3.95 7.09 -1.04
N GLY A 117 3.36 6.64 0.05
CA GLY A 117 3.67 5.33 0.64
C GLY A 117 2.51 4.36 0.44
N PHE A 118 2.81 3.18 -0.07
CA PHE A 118 1.87 2.07 -0.18
C PHE A 118 2.39 0.93 0.71
N PRO A 119 1.95 0.86 2.01
CA PRO A 119 2.40 -0.19 2.91
C PRO A 119 1.79 -1.54 2.51
N ASP A 120 2.56 -2.60 2.59
CA ASP A 120 2.04 -3.96 2.52
C ASP A 120 1.23 -4.25 3.80
N ARG A 121 -0.09 -4.33 3.65
CA ARG A 121 -1.02 -4.63 4.75
C ARG A 121 -1.31 -6.12 4.91
N SER A 122 -0.79 -6.96 4.03
CA SER A 122 -0.95 -8.42 4.10
C SER A 122 -0.04 -9.07 5.14
N GLU A 123 1.01 -8.37 5.56
CA GLU A 123 2.00 -8.83 6.51
C GLU A 123 1.75 -8.25 7.92
N PRO A 124 2.04 -9.03 8.97
CA PRO A 124 1.91 -8.57 10.35
C PRO A 124 2.92 -7.46 10.70
N GLU A 125 4.01 -7.35 9.96
CA GLU A 125 5.02 -6.30 10.14
C GLU A 125 4.90 -5.21 9.09
N PRO A 126 4.62 -3.94 9.47
CA PRO A 126 4.45 -2.83 8.52
C PRO A 126 5.72 -2.46 7.75
N SER A 127 6.87 -3.03 8.12
CA SER A 127 8.17 -2.76 7.49
C SER A 127 8.42 -3.54 6.20
N GLN A 128 7.59 -4.50 5.87
CA GLN A 128 7.76 -5.26 4.62
C GLN A 128 7.30 -4.41 3.44
N ARG A 129 8.18 -4.32 2.44
CA ARG A 129 7.91 -3.61 1.19
C ARG A 129 7.07 -4.48 0.28
N LEU A 130 6.17 -3.85 -0.45
CA LEU A 130 5.50 -4.49 -1.58
C LEU A 130 6.55 -5.04 -2.57
N PRO A 131 6.23 -6.08 -3.36
CA PRO A 131 6.97 -6.41 -4.56
C PRO A 131 7.14 -5.19 -5.48
N ASP A 132 8.23 -5.14 -6.23
CA ASP A 132 8.56 -3.99 -7.09
C ASP A 132 7.42 -3.65 -8.07
N ALA A 133 6.84 -4.67 -8.70
CA ALA A 133 5.76 -4.49 -9.65
C ALA A 133 4.44 -4.05 -8.98
N ASP A 134 4.15 -4.49 -7.75
CA ASP A 134 2.96 -4.07 -6.99
C ASP A 134 3.08 -2.60 -6.55
N ASP A 135 4.26 -2.15 -6.14
CA ASP A 135 4.49 -0.75 -5.79
C ASP A 135 4.30 0.18 -6.99
N VAL A 136 4.82 -0.19 -8.15
CA VAL A 136 4.61 0.55 -9.41
C VAL A 136 3.13 0.53 -9.81
N LEU A 137 2.46 -0.62 -9.71
CA LEU A 137 1.03 -0.74 -10.00
C LEU A 137 0.18 0.12 -9.07
N ALA A 138 0.47 0.15 -7.78
CA ALA A 138 -0.25 0.98 -6.81
C ALA A 138 -0.15 2.47 -7.17
N LYS A 139 1.03 2.95 -7.55
CA LYS A 139 1.25 4.32 -8.02
C LYS A 139 0.47 4.61 -9.32
N TRP A 140 0.55 3.70 -10.28
CA TRP A 140 -0.14 3.81 -11.56
C TRP A 140 -1.67 3.88 -11.35
N MET A 141 -2.23 2.96 -10.57
CA MET A 141 -3.67 2.93 -10.27
C MET A 141 -4.12 4.20 -9.56
N SER A 142 -3.34 4.68 -8.57
CA SER A 142 -3.67 5.88 -7.82
C SER A 142 -3.66 7.14 -8.70
N LEU A 143 -2.68 7.27 -9.61
CA LEU A 143 -2.66 8.36 -10.59
C LEU A 143 -3.83 8.29 -11.56
N ARG A 144 -4.19 7.09 -12.05
CA ARG A 144 -5.31 6.90 -12.97
C ARG A 144 -6.67 7.11 -12.32
N ALA A 145 -6.81 6.79 -11.04
CA ALA A 145 -8.05 6.99 -10.29
C ALA A 145 -8.30 8.45 -9.92
N GLY A 146 -7.25 9.22 -9.58
CA GLY A 146 -7.38 10.60 -9.12
C GLY A 146 -6.03 11.28 -8.98
N GLU A 147 -5.48 11.75 -10.10
CA GLU A 147 -4.17 12.41 -10.13
C GLU A 147 -4.09 13.60 -9.16
N ARG A 148 -5.07 14.51 -9.21
CA ARG A 148 -5.11 15.70 -8.35
C ARG A 148 -5.15 15.33 -6.87
N GLU A 149 -5.96 14.35 -6.51
CA GLU A 149 -6.09 13.91 -5.12
C GLU A 149 -4.78 13.30 -4.63
N LEU A 150 -4.18 12.39 -5.41
CA LEU A 150 -2.90 11.77 -5.07
C LEU A 150 -1.80 12.82 -4.87
N ILE A 151 -1.66 13.75 -5.81
CA ILE A 151 -0.63 14.79 -5.76
C ILE A 151 -0.87 15.76 -4.60
N SER A 152 -2.13 16.05 -4.26
CA SER A 152 -2.48 16.97 -3.16
C SER A 152 -2.11 16.42 -1.77
N VAL A 153 -2.11 15.09 -1.59
CA VAL A 153 -1.77 14.42 -0.31
C VAL A 153 -0.31 13.95 -0.25
N ALA A 154 0.40 13.96 -1.38
CA ALA A 154 1.79 13.55 -1.45
C ALA A 154 2.72 14.57 -0.79
N ASN A 155 3.80 14.08 -0.16
CA ASN A 155 4.87 14.97 0.28
C ASN A 155 5.70 15.40 -0.94
N MET A 156 5.56 16.67 -1.33
CA MET A 156 6.25 17.25 -2.47
C MET A 156 7.67 17.69 -2.09
N HIS A 157 8.62 17.37 -2.94
CA HIS A 157 10.03 17.77 -2.81
C HIS A 157 10.55 18.29 -4.14
N VAL A 158 11.60 19.11 -4.06
CA VAL A 158 12.38 19.50 -5.23
C VAL A 158 13.14 18.29 -5.79
N PRO A 159 13.38 18.22 -7.12
CA PRO A 159 14.16 17.17 -7.73
C PRO A 159 15.56 17.05 -7.12
N GLY A 160 16.02 15.81 -6.93
CA GLY A 160 17.33 15.51 -6.38
C GLY A 160 17.38 15.24 -4.89
N ARG A 161 16.22 15.24 -4.21
CA ARG A 161 16.16 14.88 -2.80
C ARG A 161 16.24 13.36 -2.57
N GLN A 162 15.57 12.58 -3.38
CA GLN A 162 15.50 11.12 -3.25
C GLN A 162 15.85 10.37 -4.54
N VAL A 163 15.66 11.00 -5.69
CA VAL A 163 16.05 10.46 -6.99
C VAL A 163 17.20 11.28 -7.55
N ASP A 164 18.30 10.61 -7.91
CA ASP A 164 19.43 11.29 -8.55
C ASP A 164 18.98 11.91 -9.89
N PRO A 165 19.11 13.25 -10.05
CA PRO A 165 18.70 13.92 -11.28
C PRO A 165 19.46 13.43 -12.51
N GLY A 166 20.72 13.06 -12.35
CA GLY A 166 21.52 12.48 -13.43
C GLY A 166 20.98 11.12 -13.88
N GLN A 167 20.55 10.28 -12.96
CA GLN A 167 19.88 9.02 -13.28
C GLN A 167 18.54 9.27 -13.97
N ALA A 168 17.70 10.15 -13.43
CA ALA A 168 16.41 10.49 -14.03
C ALA A 168 16.58 11.07 -15.46
N GLY A 169 17.59 11.91 -15.69
CA GLY A 169 17.93 12.42 -17.02
C GLY A 169 18.30 11.31 -18.00
N ARG A 170 19.12 10.34 -17.59
CA ARG A 170 19.45 9.16 -18.40
C ARG A 170 18.20 8.32 -18.72
N ASP A 171 17.33 8.14 -17.73
CA ASP A 171 16.10 7.37 -17.90
C ASP A 171 15.10 8.06 -18.85
N LEU A 172 15.02 9.37 -18.86
CA LEU A 172 14.24 10.13 -19.84
C LEU A 172 14.82 10.01 -21.26
N ILE A 173 16.15 9.92 -21.42
CA ILE A 173 16.78 9.63 -22.73
C ILE A 173 16.41 8.23 -23.18
N ARG A 174 16.58 7.21 -22.30
CA ARG A 174 16.18 5.81 -22.57
C ARG A 174 14.71 5.70 -22.98
N LEU A 175 13.83 6.44 -22.31
CA LEU A 175 12.39 6.48 -22.62
C LEU A 175 12.14 7.04 -24.03
N ARG A 176 12.80 8.14 -24.41
CA ARG A 176 12.68 8.72 -25.75
C ARG A 176 13.15 7.75 -26.82
N GLU A 177 14.29 7.12 -26.64
CA GLU A 177 14.82 6.11 -27.55
C GLU A 177 13.92 4.89 -27.67
N TRP A 178 13.39 4.43 -26.54
CA TRP A 178 12.43 3.31 -26.49
C TRP A 178 11.16 3.64 -27.29
N ARG A 179 10.59 4.81 -27.10
CA ARG A 179 9.41 5.28 -27.87
C ARG A 179 9.71 5.39 -29.36
N ALA A 180 10.86 5.94 -29.73
CA ALA A 180 11.27 6.09 -31.14
C ALA A 180 11.41 4.73 -31.84
N ARG A 181 12.04 3.74 -31.19
CA ARG A 181 12.14 2.37 -31.73
C ARG A 181 10.77 1.73 -31.98
N ARG A 182 9.81 1.96 -31.10
CA ARG A 182 8.47 1.40 -31.22
C ARG A 182 7.68 2.04 -32.37
N VAL A 183 7.79 3.34 -32.55
CA VAL A 183 7.17 4.03 -33.68
C VAL A 183 7.76 3.49 -35.00
N ALA A 184 9.09 3.33 -35.09
CA ALA A 184 9.75 2.78 -36.24
C ALA A 184 9.39 1.32 -36.53
N ALA A 185 9.09 0.52 -35.50
CA ALA A 185 8.68 -0.88 -35.68
C ALA A 185 7.20 -1.05 -36.07
N ALA A 186 6.38 -0.02 -35.89
CA ALA A 186 4.95 -0.01 -36.24
C ALA A 186 4.65 0.63 -37.62
N ALA A 187 5.65 1.28 -38.23
CA ALA A 187 5.62 1.88 -39.57
C ALA A 187 6.05 0.89 -40.67
#